data_5a8e6ad849e70d5f2f8fc48b01b1792b
#
_entry.id   5a8e6ad849e70d5f2f8fc48b01b1792b
#
_cell.length_a   1.000
_cell.length_b   1.000
_cell.length_c   1.000
_cell.angle_alpha   90.00
_cell.angle_beta   90.00
_cell.angle_gamma   90.00
#
_symmetry.space_group_name_H-M   'P 1'
#
loop_
_entity.id
_entity.type
_entity.pdbx_description
1 polymer ?
#
loop_
_entity_poly.entity_id
_entity_poly.type
_entity_poly.pdbx_seq_one_letter_code
_entity_poly.pdbx_strand_id
1 'polypeptide(L)'
;TLEAGSVTDVGVGVMTMAALQGLVWLDENDDGVYQDGEPGQAGIKIRAVGVKNGLVYETESGEDGKFYIGQMRYGTYNVEYTLPDGLVFARYSQTGGNRRSIITSEFKRAETDQVILERGDLEEVLLGVMKGSDINGICFLDENSNGVYDEGEKTLEGVKVVLYRQAIGKELLNAVSDENGRFTFSNIRGSTFRVKATIPQGYVYTIAGDGEYGNLFAPGTDRREYTISDVVLENDSEMTMAIGAITYGSISGTVYLDDDFSGSRMDAEKMVNNFTVTLTDENGNTRTAKTNRSGVYTFDDLAPGQYTVSATANHGLAFTRTGDGNILRNLSGGAGESEPVVLTMGADLTGLDIGMITPGHVSGVVFAGKNDNGLRDAGEGGLLGAVVYLMDETGDVATRTIGAGGRLLV
;
A
#
# COMPACT_ATOMS: atom_id res chain seq x y z
N THR A 1 -68.49 42.69 12.92
CA THR A 1 -69.60 43.67 12.75
C THR A 1 -69.86 44.32 14.09
N LEU A 2 -69.72 45.66 14.16
CA LEU A 2 -70.13 46.46 15.34
C LEU A 2 -71.61 46.69 15.28
N GLU A 3 -72.29 46.46 16.39
CA GLU A 3 -73.70 46.81 16.51
C GLU A 3 -73.86 48.30 16.85
N ALA A 4 -74.92 48.90 16.35
CA ALA A 4 -75.18 50.34 16.56
C ALA A 4 -75.36 50.61 18.07
N GLY A 5 -74.53 51.50 18.61
CA GLY A 5 -74.51 51.85 20.04
C GLY A 5 -73.60 51.03 20.94
N SER A 6 -72.92 50.05 20.43
CA SER A 6 -71.89 49.32 21.19
C SER A 6 -70.58 50.05 21.20
N VAL A 7 -69.90 50.06 22.33
CA VAL A 7 -68.55 50.51 22.46
C VAL A 7 -67.64 49.24 22.58
N THR A 8 -66.80 49.03 21.66
CA THR A 8 -65.82 47.93 21.69
C THR A 8 -64.42 48.46 21.94
N ASP A 9 -63.87 48.13 23.09
CA ASP A 9 -62.50 48.46 23.38
C ASP A 9 -61.55 47.50 22.64
N VAL A 10 -60.73 48.05 21.80
CA VAL A 10 -59.68 47.29 21.09
C VAL A 10 -58.35 47.63 21.73
N GLY A 11 -57.79 46.65 22.39
CA GLY A 11 -56.40 46.75 22.88
C GLY A 11 -55.43 46.37 21.81
N VAL A 12 -54.43 47.25 21.56
CA VAL A 12 -53.30 46.96 20.67
C VAL A 12 -52.04 46.81 21.53
N GLY A 13 -51.54 45.59 21.58
CA GLY A 13 -50.23 45.31 22.22
C GLY A 13 -49.08 45.54 21.24
N VAL A 14 -48.11 46.34 21.66
CA VAL A 14 -46.85 46.50 20.92
C VAL A 14 -45.69 45.90 21.72
N MET A 15 -44.72 45.35 21.03
CA MET A 15 -43.52 44.81 21.67
C MET A 15 -42.29 45.42 21.04
N THR A 16 -41.25 45.57 21.83
CA THR A 16 -39.93 45.93 21.33
C THR A 16 -39.30 44.64 20.77
N MET A 17 -38.87 44.68 19.53
CA MET A 17 -38.19 43.55 18.88
C MET A 17 -36.71 43.60 19.17
N ALA A 18 -36.07 42.43 19.19
CA ALA A 18 -34.64 42.27 19.31
C ALA A 18 -33.99 42.09 17.92
N ALA A 19 -32.69 42.11 17.87
CA ALA A 19 -31.93 41.85 16.68
C ALA A 19 -30.66 41.05 17.00
N LEU A 20 -30.15 40.34 15.99
CA LEU A 20 -28.90 39.65 16.01
C LEU A 20 -28.03 40.19 14.88
N GLN A 21 -26.79 40.53 15.16
CA GLN A 21 -25.82 40.90 14.16
C GLN A 21 -24.52 40.07 14.34
N GLY A 22 -23.63 40.16 13.37
CA GLY A 22 -22.35 39.52 13.53
C GLY A 22 -21.41 39.72 12.34
N LEU A 23 -20.27 39.11 12.47
CA LEU A 23 -19.21 39.11 11.47
C LEU A 23 -18.78 37.67 11.22
N VAL A 24 -18.67 37.32 9.95
CA VAL A 24 -17.95 36.11 9.51
C VAL A 24 -16.67 36.59 8.85
N TRP A 25 -15.54 36.08 9.29
CA TRP A 25 -14.22 36.47 8.73
C TRP A 25 -13.41 35.26 8.31
N LEU A 26 -12.47 35.48 7.37
CA LEU A 26 -11.47 34.49 7.01
C LEU A 26 -10.32 34.57 8.01
N ASP A 27 -10.25 33.57 8.89
CA ASP A 27 -9.24 33.40 9.91
C ASP A 27 -7.99 32.78 9.26
N GLU A 28 -7.07 33.63 8.82
CA GLU A 28 -5.89 33.21 8.05
C GLU A 28 -4.84 32.49 8.90
N ASN A 29 -4.83 32.75 10.23
CA ASN A 29 -3.87 32.15 11.15
C ASN A 29 -4.45 31.00 11.99
N ASP A 30 -5.75 30.70 11.84
CA ASP A 30 -6.48 29.65 12.55
C ASP A 30 -6.39 29.74 14.09
N ASP A 31 -6.39 30.95 14.64
CA ASP A 31 -6.39 31.13 16.10
C ASP A 31 -7.80 31.31 16.70
N GLY A 32 -8.81 31.50 15.84
CA GLY A 32 -10.22 31.66 16.21
C GLY A 32 -10.54 33.02 16.81
N VAL A 33 -9.69 34.02 16.62
CA VAL A 33 -9.87 35.39 17.13
C VAL A 33 -9.77 36.35 15.98
N TYR A 34 -10.79 37.20 15.79
CA TYR A 34 -10.78 38.23 14.76
C TYR A 34 -9.68 39.28 15.03
N GLN A 35 -8.85 39.53 14.03
CA GLN A 35 -7.82 40.57 14.05
C GLN A 35 -8.04 41.61 12.93
N ASP A 36 -7.56 42.83 13.20
CA ASP A 36 -7.55 43.87 12.18
C ASP A 36 -6.74 43.46 10.97
N GLY A 37 -7.38 43.44 9.80
CA GLY A 37 -6.78 43.04 8.53
C GLY A 37 -7.29 41.70 8.00
N GLU A 38 -7.92 40.88 8.82
CA GLU A 38 -8.57 39.68 8.33
C GLU A 38 -9.84 40.03 7.53
N PRO A 39 -9.99 39.47 6.31
CA PRO A 39 -11.09 39.85 5.44
C PRO A 39 -12.42 39.25 5.92
N GLY A 40 -13.50 40.00 5.72
CA GLY A 40 -14.86 39.48 5.88
C GLY A 40 -15.15 38.39 4.84
N GLN A 41 -15.94 37.39 5.24
CA GLN A 41 -16.33 36.28 4.38
C GLN A 41 -17.82 36.35 4.02
N ALA A 42 -18.11 36.49 2.72
CA ALA A 42 -19.47 36.50 2.17
C ALA A 42 -20.04 35.09 1.98
N GLY A 43 -21.35 35.02 1.84
CA GLY A 43 -22.03 33.81 1.37
C GLY A 43 -22.26 32.73 2.42
N ILE A 44 -22.05 33.06 3.69
CA ILE A 44 -22.33 32.13 4.79
C ILE A 44 -23.81 32.25 5.17
N LYS A 45 -24.52 31.13 5.14
CA LYS A 45 -25.92 31.10 5.56
C LYS A 45 -26.02 31.03 7.08
N ILE A 46 -26.73 31.97 7.65
CA ILE A 46 -26.96 32.11 9.09
C ILE A 46 -28.46 31.91 9.38
N ARG A 47 -28.77 31.05 10.34
CA ARG A 47 -30.10 30.66 10.69
C ARG A 47 -30.28 30.68 12.22
N ALA A 48 -31.10 31.57 12.75
CA ALA A 48 -31.42 31.63 14.17
C ALA A 48 -32.72 30.87 14.43
N VAL A 49 -32.66 29.81 15.24
CA VAL A 49 -33.80 28.92 15.55
C VAL A 49 -34.20 29.08 17.00
N GLY A 50 -35.43 29.53 17.24
CA GLY A 50 -35.94 29.71 18.59
C GLY A 50 -36.15 28.38 19.33
N VAL A 51 -35.45 28.21 20.44
CA VAL A 51 -35.40 26.96 21.23
C VAL A 51 -36.78 26.55 21.76
N LYS A 52 -37.61 27.51 22.18
CA LYS A 52 -38.93 27.22 22.77
C LYS A 52 -40.09 27.35 21.79
N ASN A 53 -39.98 28.22 20.79
CA ASN A 53 -41.09 28.58 19.92
C ASN A 53 -40.92 28.12 18.46
N GLY A 54 -39.77 27.57 18.11
CA GLY A 54 -39.44 27.07 16.77
C GLY A 54 -39.43 28.15 15.69
N LEU A 55 -39.43 29.43 16.04
CA LEU A 55 -39.33 30.51 15.05
C LEU A 55 -37.96 30.49 14.42
N VAL A 56 -37.95 30.69 13.09
CA VAL A 56 -36.74 30.68 12.30
C VAL A 56 -36.58 32.04 11.64
N TYR A 57 -35.34 32.56 11.74
CA TYR A 57 -34.92 33.77 11.06
C TYR A 57 -33.65 33.47 10.31
N GLU A 58 -33.55 33.90 9.05
CA GLU A 58 -32.46 33.56 8.17
C GLU A 58 -31.82 34.81 7.53
N THR A 59 -30.54 34.78 7.30
CA THR A 59 -29.78 35.79 6.56
C THR A 59 -28.55 35.14 5.95
N GLU A 60 -27.78 35.95 5.24
CA GLU A 60 -26.49 35.55 4.66
C GLU A 60 -25.47 36.68 4.89
N SER A 61 -24.19 36.33 5.10
CA SER A 61 -23.13 37.32 5.26
C SER A 61 -22.84 38.06 3.95
N GLY A 62 -22.71 39.38 4.05
CA GLY A 62 -22.35 40.25 2.94
C GLY A 62 -20.86 40.20 2.56
N GLU A 63 -20.46 40.96 1.55
CA GLU A 63 -19.06 41.01 1.07
C GLU A 63 -18.07 41.44 2.15
N ASP A 64 -18.50 42.23 3.14
CA ASP A 64 -17.69 42.61 4.30
C ASP A 64 -17.78 41.60 5.47
N GLY A 65 -18.41 40.47 5.24
CA GLY A 65 -18.65 39.42 6.23
C GLY A 65 -19.75 39.72 7.23
N LYS A 66 -20.30 40.93 7.24
CA LYS A 66 -21.33 41.32 8.21
C LYS A 66 -22.69 40.75 7.85
N PHE A 67 -23.46 40.44 8.89
CA PHE A 67 -24.84 40.05 8.74
C PHE A 67 -25.73 40.69 9.83
N TYR A 68 -27.03 40.78 9.54
CA TYR A 68 -28.01 41.35 10.44
C TYR A 68 -29.36 40.63 10.31
N ILE A 69 -29.94 40.25 11.43
CA ILE A 69 -31.32 39.72 11.54
C ILE A 69 -32.10 40.64 12.47
N GLY A 70 -32.97 41.45 11.89
CA GLY A 70 -33.83 42.34 12.65
C GLY A 70 -35.21 41.74 12.94
N GLN A 71 -35.99 42.48 13.72
CA GLN A 71 -37.37 42.15 14.06
C GLN A 71 -37.59 40.75 14.67
N MET A 72 -36.63 40.32 15.47
CA MET A 72 -36.67 39.06 16.17
C MET A 72 -37.53 39.20 17.47
N ARG A 73 -38.26 38.18 17.78
CA ARG A 73 -38.91 38.08 19.12
C ARG A 73 -37.83 37.81 20.16
N TYR A 74 -37.98 38.38 21.35
CA TYR A 74 -37.09 38.02 22.47
C TYR A 74 -37.25 36.52 22.83
N GLY A 75 -36.19 35.90 23.25
CA GLY A 75 -36.12 34.47 23.55
C GLY A 75 -34.73 33.88 23.42
N THR A 76 -34.65 32.57 23.56
CA THR A 76 -33.39 31.82 23.40
C THR A 76 -33.32 31.21 22.00
N TYR A 77 -32.21 31.39 21.35
CA TYR A 77 -31.97 30.92 19.98
C TYR A 77 -30.69 30.09 19.88
N ASN A 78 -30.72 29.07 19.06
CA ASN A 78 -29.50 28.46 18.51
C ASN A 78 -29.20 29.15 17.17
N VAL A 79 -27.99 29.58 16.97
CA VAL A 79 -27.54 30.16 15.69
C VAL A 79 -26.75 29.09 14.93
N GLU A 80 -27.33 28.69 13.81
CA GLU A 80 -26.75 27.69 12.90
C GLU A 80 -26.05 28.39 11.74
N TYR A 81 -24.88 27.85 11.35
CA TYR A 81 -24.13 28.30 10.20
C TYR A 81 -24.00 27.17 9.17
N THR A 82 -24.08 27.52 7.89
CA THR A 82 -23.82 26.58 6.80
C THR A 82 -22.80 27.19 5.86
N LEU A 83 -21.67 26.49 5.69
CA LEU A 83 -20.58 26.91 4.82
C LEU A 83 -20.79 26.44 3.38
N PRO A 84 -20.43 27.25 2.40
CA PRO A 84 -20.25 26.81 1.01
C PRO A 84 -19.06 25.85 0.87
N ASP A 85 -18.91 25.26 -0.31
CA ASP A 85 -17.72 24.46 -0.66
C ASP A 85 -16.46 25.33 -0.65
N GLY A 86 -15.35 24.72 -0.29
CA GLY A 86 -14.04 25.38 -0.19
C GLY A 86 -13.76 26.02 1.17
N LEU A 87 -14.75 26.09 2.07
CA LEU A 87 -14.57 26.65 3.41
C LEU A 87 -14.77 25.61 4.51
N VAL A 88 -14.03 25.80 5.59
CA VAL A 88 -14.16 25.03 6.84
C VAL A 88 -14.19 25.98 8.02
N PHE A 89 -14.70 25.54 9.16
CA PHE A 89 -14.69 26.34 10.38
C PHE A 89 -13.29 26.45 10.96
N ALA A 90 -12.87 27.66 11.27
CA ALA A 90 -11.63 27.95 12.00
C ALA A 90 -11.67 27.40 13.43
N ARG A 91 -10.58 27.49 14.17
CA ARG A 91 -10.47 27.04 15.55
C ARG A 91 -11.48 27.74 16.45
N TYR A 92 -12.10 26.99 17.36
CA TYR A 92 -12.90 27.56 18.42
C TYR A 92 -12.02 28.30 19.42
N SER A 93 -12.42 29.53 19.79
CA SER A 93 -11.76 30.33 20.83
C SER A 93 -12.75 30.70 21.95
N GLN A 94 -12.34 30.49 23.19
CA GLN A 94 -13.15 30.87 24.36
C GLN A 94 -13.05 32.36 24.72
N THR A 95 -12.07 33.08 24.16
CA THR A 95 -11.71 34.45 24.58
C THR A 95 -12.26 35.55 23.64
N GLY A 96 -13.45 35.38 23.09
CA GLY A 96 -14.13 36.43 22.36
C GLY A 96 -14.01 36.37 20.84
N GLY A 97 -13.57 35.24 20.33
CA GLY A 97 -13.50 34.99 18.90
C GLY A 97 -14.68 34.17 18.39
N ASN A 98 -14.40 33.09 17.73
CA ASN A 98 -15.34 32.21 17.08
C ASN A 98 -16.30 31.54 18.08
N ARG A 99 -17.53 31.98 18.12
CA ARG A 99 -18.62 31.46 18.98
C ARG A 99 -19.32 30.26 18.38
N ARG A 100 -18.64 29.15 18.19
CA ARG A 100 -19.31 27.92 17.80
C ARG A 100 -19.12 26.83 18.84
N SER A 101 -20.18 26.07 19.16
CA SER A 101 -20.11 24.97 20.13
C SER A 101 -20.13 23.58 19.50
N ILE A 102 -20.80 23.44 18.38
CA ILE A 102 -21.06 22.13 17.74
C ILE A 102 -20.71 22.20 16.26
N ILE A 103 -19.92 21.21 15.77
CA ILE A 103 -19.70 20.97 14.35
C ILE A 103 -20.39 19.68 13.97
N THR A 104 -21.18 19.69 12.88
CA THR A 104 -21.79 18.47 12.35
C THR A 104 -20.73 17.53 11.73
N SER A 105 -21.13 16.28 11.51
CA SER A 105 -20.25 15.26 10.92
C SER A 105 -19.73 15.63 9.52
N GLU A 106 -20.42 16.50 8.81
CA GLU A 106 -20.02 16.96 7.45
C GLU A 106 -19.11 18.18 7.47
N PHE A 107 -18.75 18.72 8.65
CA PHE A 107 -17.89 19.90 8.85
C PHE A 107 -18.38 21.20 8.16
N LYS A 108 -19.57 21.16 7.55
CA LYS A 108 -20.18 22.30 6.82
C LYS A 108 -21.26 23.03 7.64
N ARG A 109 -21.64 22.51 8.78
CA ARG A 109 -22.65 23.10 9.67
C ARG A 109 -22.14 23.19 11.08
N ALA A 110 -22.41 24.29 11.73
CA ALA A 110 -22.12 24.49 13.15
C ALA A 110 -23.25 25.24 13.83
N GLU A 111 -23.32 25.11 15.13
CA GLU A 111 -24.22 25.86 15.99
C GLU A 111 -23.43 26.62 17.06
N THR A 112 -23.95 27.78 17.49
CA THR A 112 -23.45 28.46 18.69
C THR A 112 -23.99 27.81 19.95
N ASP A 113 -23.41 28.18 21.09
CA ASP A 113 -24.14 28.14 22.35
C ASP A 113 -25.41 28.99 22.27
N GLN A 114 -26.38 28.73 23.17
CA GLN A 114 -27.66 29.44 23.13
C GLN A 114 -27.44 30.95 23.28
N VAL A 115 -27.96 31.69 22.32
CA VAL A 115 -28.00 33.15 22.35
C VAL A 115 -29.33 33.57 23.01
N ILE A 116 -29.28 34.38 24.06
CA ILE A 116 -30.46 34.90 24.75
C ILE A 116 -30.68 36.32 24.31
N LEU A 117 -31.80 36.58 23.69
CA LEU A 117 -32.23 37.93 23.29
C LEU A 117 -33.27 38.42 24.28
N GLU A 118 -33.03 39.55 24.94
CA GLU A 118 -34.03 40.30 25.74
C GLU A 118 -34.77 41.33 24.87
N ARG A 119 -35.66 42.05 25.45
CA ARG A 119 -36.44 43.08 24.72
C ARG A 119 -35.53 44.22 24.29
N GLY A 120 -35.46 44.44 22.98
CA GLY A 120 -34.70 45.54 22.40
C GLY A 120 -33.21 45.26 22.29
N ASP A 121 -32.75 44.04 22.59
CA ASP A 121 -31.33 43.67 22.50
C ASP A 121 -30.83 43.68 21.07
N LEU A 122 -29.56 43.99 20.95
CA LEU A 122 -28.75 43.77 19.78
C LEU A 122 -27.55 42.94 20.22
N GLU A 123 -27.65 41.65 20.00
CA GLU A 123 -26.55 40.71 20.30
C GLU A 123 -25.63 40.51 19.12
N GLU A 124 -24.36 40.28 19.39
CA GLU A 124 -23.34 40.05 18.39
C GLU A 124 -22.79 38.61 18.49
N VAL A 125 -22.70 37.96 17.34
CA VAL A 125 -22.07 36.65 17.19
C VAL A 125 -21.01 36.70 16.10
N LEU A 126 -19.87 36.09 16.40
CA LEU A 126 -18.70 36.08 15.53
C LEU A 126 -18.39 34.67 15.06
N LEU A 127 -17.97 34.52 13.80
CA LEU A 127 -17.62 33.23 13.21
C LEU A 127 -16.37 33.33 12.37
N GLY A 128 -15.31 32.66 12.77
CA GLY A 128 -14.11 32.44 11.95
C GLY A 128 -14.28 31.23 11.04
N VAL A 129 -13.95 31.43 9.78
CA VAL A 129 -13.86 30.40 8.77
C VAL A 129 -12.49 30.47 8.07
N MET A 130 -12.09 29.41 7.40
CA MET A 130 -10.84 29.35 6.65
C MET A 130 -11.03 28.54 5.39
N LYS A 131 -10.09 28.61 4.46
CA LYS A 131 -10.10 27.74 3.31
C LYS A 131 -9.80 26.30 3.74
N GLY A 132 -10.53 25.38 3.13
CA GLY A 132 -10.31 23.95 3.30
C GLY A 132 -9.14 23.45 2.49
N SER A 133 -8.61 22.31 2.90
CA SER A 133 -7.57 21.56 2.20
C SER A 133 -8.13 20.27 1.67
N ASP A 134 -7.50 19.73 0.65
CA ASP A 134 -7.94 18.48 0.02
C ASP A 134 -6.83 17.43 0.04
N ILE A 135 -7.23 16.15 0.19
CA ILE A 135 -6.37 14.99 -0.06
C ILE A 135 -6.91 14.28 -1.29
N ASN A 136 -6.13 14.28 -2.35
CA ASN A 136 -6.44 13.60 -3.60
C ASN A 136 -5.62 12.31 -3.69
N GLY A 137 -6.29 11.15 -3.83
CA GLY A 137 -5.62 9.87 -3.85
C GLY A 137 -5.74 9.13 -5.16
N ILE A 138 -4.74 8.30 -5.45
CA ILE A 138 -4.72 7.33 -6.55
C ILE A 138 -4.38 5.95 -6.00
N CYS A 139 -5.19 4.96 -6.33
CA CYS A 139 -4.94 3.55 -6.03
C CYS A 139 -4.59 2.83 -7.33
N PHE A 140 -3.52 2.05 -7.34
CA PHE A 140 -2.96 1.48 -8.56
C PHE A 140 -2.41 0.06 -8.36
N LEU A 141 -2.23 -0.65 -9.47
CA LEU A 141 -1.53 -1.92 -9.53
C LEU A 141 -0.10 -1.65 -10.00
N ASP A 142 0.84 -1.84 -9.09
CA ASP A 142 2.26 -1.64 -9.32
C ASP A 142 2.83 -2.83 -10.11
N GLU A 143 2.72 -2.74 -11.44
CA GLU A 143 3.07 -3.84 -12.36
C GLU A 143 4.59 -4.10 -12.41
N ASN A 144 5.40 -3.09 -12.09
CA ASN A 144 6.87 -3.19 -12.08
C ASN A 144 7.48 -3.28 -10.67
N SER A 145 6.65 -3.23 -9.62
CA SER A 145 7.05 -3.34 -8.21
C SER A 145 8.04 -2.27 -7.74
N ASN A 146 7.98 -1.06 -8.32
CA ASN A 146 8.85 0.06 -7.92
C ASN A 146 8.25 0.93 -6.79
N GLY A 147 6.98 0.70 -6.42
CA GLY A 147 6.29 1.45 -5.39
C GLY A 147 5.78 2.82 -5.83
N VAL A 148 5.82 3.16 -7.11
CA VAL A 148 5.43 4.46 -7.67
C VAL A 148 4.38 4.26 -8.75
N TYR A 149 3.34 5.11 -8.77
CA TYR A 149 2.37 5.08 -9.87
C TYR A 149 3.00 5.64 -11.14
N ASP A 150 3.14 4.78 -12.13
CA ASP A 150 3.65 5.12 -13.46
C ASP A 150 2.51 5.27 -14.48
N GLU A 151 2.73 6.12 -15.48
CA GLU A 151 1.76 6.31 -16.56
C GLU A 151 1.57 5.00 -17.35
N GLY A 152 0.35 4.50 -17.39
CA GLY A 152 -0.02 3.25 -18.07
C GLY A 152 -0.29 2.08 -17.14
N GLU A 153 0.04 2.18 -15.87
CA GLU A 153 -0.35 1.18 -14.89
C GLU A 153 -1.85 1.19 -14.63
N LYS A 154 -2.39 0.02 -14.34
CA LYS A 154 -3.82 -0.13 -14.05
C LYS A 154 -4.18 0.49 -12.71
N THR A 155 -5.32 1.14 -12.68
CA THR A 155 -5.90 1.66 -11.44
C THR A 155 -6.63 0.57 -10.65
N LEU A 156 -6.76 0.75 -9.33
CA LEU A 156 -7.40 -0.20 -8.43
C LEU A 156 -8.64 0.41 -7.79
N GLU A 157 -9.81 -0.11 -8.18
CA GLU A 157 -11.10 0.21 -7.58
C GLU A 157 -11.30 -0.52 -6.25
N GLY A 158 -12.10 0.06 -5.35
CA GLY A 158 -12.58 -0.61 -4.14
C GLY A 158 -11.63 -0.56 -2.95
N VAL A 159 -10.57 0.21 -3.02
CA VAL A 159 -9.70 0.48 -1.85
C VAL A 159 -10.45 1.37 -0.88
N LYS A 160 -10.68 0.87 0.33
CA LYS A 160 -11.32 1.65 1.39
C LYS A 160 -10.26 2.46 2.15
N VAL A 161 -10.43 3.78 2.18
CA VAL A 161 -9.54 4.71 2.89
C VAL A 161 -10.30 5.41 3.99
N VAL A 162 -9.75 5.44 5.20
CA VAL A 162 -10.36 6.06 6.38
C VAL A 162 -9.38 7.05 6.99
N LEU A 163 -9.85 8.27 7.16
CA LEU A 163 -9.09 9.36 7.78
C LEU A 163 -9.47 9.48 9.26
N TYR A 164 -8.49 9.47 10.14
CA TYR A 164 -8.65 9.64 11.57
C TYR A 164 -7.93 10.90 12.05
N ARG A 165 -8.54 11.64 12.95
CA ARG A 165 -7.80 12.68 13.68
C ARG A 165 -6.83 12.02 14.66
N GLN A 166 -5.53 12.24 14.48
CA GLN A 166 -4.50 11.54 15.23
C GLN A 166 -4.61 11.75 16.74
N ALA A 167 -4.83 12.99 17.17
CA ALA A 167 -4.88 13.37 18.58
C ALA A 167 -5.94 12.62 19.41
N ILE A 168 -7.07 12.23 18.80
CA ILE A 168 -8.20 11.61 19.51
C ILE A 168 -8.59 10.23 18.96
N GLY A 169 -7.95 9.77 17.89
CA GLY A 169 -8.22 8.48 17.27
C GLY A 169 -9.63 8.32 16.69
N LYS A 170 -10.40 9.41 16.56
CA LYS A 170 -11.76 9.38 16.01
C LYS A 170 -11.72 9.37 14.50
N GLU A 171 -12.51 8.48 13.89
CA GLU A 171 -12.81 8.50 12.46
C GLU A 171 -13.47 9.82 12.08
N LEU A 172 -12.95 10.45 11.03
CA LEU A 172 -13.46 11.71 10.50
C LEU A 172 -14.21 11.49 9.20
N LEU A 173 -13.55 10.91 8.22
CA LEU A 173 -14.04 10.70 6.87
C LEU A 173 -13.63 9.32 6.39
N ASN A 174 -14.38 8.79 5.43
CA ASN A 174 -14.01 7.60 4.69
C ASN A 174 -14.34 7.80 3.21
N ALA A 175 -13.57 7.13 2.35
CA ALA A 175 -13.74 7.11 0.92
C ALA A 175 -13.44 5.70 0.39
N VAL A 176 -13.89 5.43 -0.81
CA VAL A 176 -13.56 4.20 -1.55
C VAL A 176 -13.09 4.64 -2.93
N SER A 177 -11.98 4.06 -3.41
CA SER A 177 -11.48 4.38 -4.75
C SER A 177 -12.48 3.97 -5.83
N ASP A 178 -12.68 4.83 -6.80
CA ASP A 178 -13.58 4.64 -7.94
C ASP A 178 -12.95 3.73 -9.03
N GLU A 179 -13.62 3.58 -10.15
CA GLU A 179 -13.18 2.81 -11.33
C GLU A 179 -11.85 3.31 -11.92
N ASN A 180 -11.49 4.57 -11.66
CA ASN A 180 -10.24 5.19 -12.06
C ASN A 180 -9.20 5.17 -10.93
N GLY A 181 -9.45 4.41 -9.86
CA GLY A 181 -8.60 4.30 -8.68
C GLY A 181 -8.57 5.56 -7.81
N ARG A 182 -9.43 6.55 -8.06
CA ARG A 182 -9.36 7.86 -7.39
C ARG A 182 -10.24 7.90 -6.15
N PHE A 183 -9.74 8.56 -5.12
CA PHE A 183 -10.52 8.96 -3.96
C PHE A 183 -10.14 10.40 -3.55
N THR A 184 -11.06 11.10 -2.90
CA THR A 184 -10.82 12.47 -2.46
C THR A 184 -11.45 12.69 -1.09
N PHE A 185 -10.73 13.39 -0.22
CA PHE A 185 -11.25 14.01 0.98
C PHE A 185 -11.15 15.52 0.81
N SER A 186 -12.29 16.18 0.67
CA SER A 186 -12.34 17.62 0.42
C SER A 186 -12.79 18.43 1.63
N ASN A 187 -12.40 19.68 1.65
CA ASN A 187 -12.79 20.64 2.67
C ASN A 187 -12.42 20.17 4.09
N ILE A 188 -11.17 19.77 4.25
CA ILE A 188 -10.61 19.34 5.53
C ILE A 188 -9.82 20.50 6.12
N ARG A 189 -10.01 20.77 7.40
CA ARG A 189 -9.12 21.69 8.11
C ARG A 189 -7.77 21.01 8.32
N GLY A 190 -6.68 21.72 7.99
CA GLY A 190 -5.32 21.23 8.17
C GLY A 190 -5.05 20.73 9.59
N SER A 191 -4.36 19.60 9.70
CA SER A 191 -4.04 18.92 10.95
C SER A 191 -3.10 17.76 10.70
N THR A 192 -2.71 17.07 11.78
CA THR A 192 -2.04 15.77 11.68
C THR A 192 -3.08 14.65 11.74
N PHE A 193 -3.01 13.77 10.77
CA PHE A 193 -3.95 12.66 10.58
C PHE A 193 -3.25 11.31 10.67
N ARG A 194 -4.06 10.30 10.90
CA ARG A 194 -3.76 8.90 10.67
C ARG A 194 -4.65 8.41 9.55
N VAL A 195 -4.07 7.75 8.56
CA VAL A 195 -4.79 7.23 7.41
C VAL A 195 -4.72 5.72 7.42
N LYS A 196 -5.86 5.05 7.39
CA LYS A 196 -5.97 3.60 7.25
C LYS A 196 -6.48 3.29 5.86
N ALA A 197 -5.75 2.47 5.12
CA ALA A 197 -6.21 1.90 3.87
C ALA A 197 -6.49 0.40 4.03
N THR A 198 -7.47 -0.10 3.28
CA THR A 198 -7.81 -1.52 3.19
C THR A 198 -8.00 -1.86 1.72
N ILE A 199 -7.08 -2.65 1.17
CA ILE A 199 -7.14 -3.10 -0.23
C ILE A 199 -8.10 -4.29 -0.39
N PRO A 200 -8.70 -4.49 -1.59
CA PRO A 200 -9.59 -5.61 -1.87
C PRO A 200 -8.92 -6.98 -1.68
N GLN A 201 -9.74 -8.02 -1.59
CA GLN A 201 -9.25 -9.40 -1.51
C GLN A 201 -8.52 -9.80 -2.80
N GLY A 202 -7.41 -10.53 -2.66
CA GLY A 202 -6.57 -10.97 -3.79
C GLY A 202 -5.38 -10.06 -4.05
N TYR A 203 -5.31 -8.91 -3.38
CA TYR A 203 -4.19 -7.97 -3.47
C TYR A 203 -3.45 -7.83 -2.15
N VAL A 204 -2.22 -7.39 -2.24
CA VAL A 204 -1.38 -6.96 -1.10
C VAL A 204 -0.73 -5.63 -1.45
N TYR A 205 -0.30 -4.87 -0.44
CA TYR A 205 0.43 -3.62 -0.69
C TYR A 205 1.76 -3.91 -1.39
N THR A 206 2.12 -3.03 -2.32
CA THR A 206 3.46 -2.99 -2.88
C THR A 206 4.46 -2.38 -1.88
N ILE A 207 5.71 -2.25 -2.28
CA ILE A 207 6.74 -1.57 -1.50
C ILE A 207 6.43 -0.07 -1.37
N ALA A 208 7.06 0.61 -0.40
CA ALA A 208 7.05 2.06 -0.35
C ALA A 208 7.83 2.64 -1.54
N GLY A 209 7.30 3.73 -2.09
CA GLY A 209 7.94 4.47 -3.19
C GLY A 209 8.17 5.92 -2.81
N ASP A 210 9.07 6.59 -3.51
CA ASP A 210 9.39 7.99 -3.30
C ASP A 210 8.69 8.90 -4.31
N GLY A 211 8.52 10.19 -3.97
CA GLY A 211 7.96 11.21 -4.85
C GLY A 211 6.46 11.42 -4.68
N GLU A 212 5.86 12.26 -5.54
CA GLU A 212 4.46 12.69 -5.44
C GLU A 212 3.47 11.53 -5.52
N TYR A 213 3.77 10.54 -6.35
CA TYR A 213 2.96 9.33 -6.57
C TYR A 213 3.56 8.08 -5.96
N GLY A 214 4.50 8.24 -5.03
CA GLY A 214 5.07 7.13 -4.26
C GLY A 214 4.06 6.52 -3.30
N ASN A 215 4.02 5.18 -3.24
CA ASN A 215 3.18 4.47 -2.30
C ASN A 215 3.64 4.73 -0.87
N LEU A 216 2.77 5.31 -0.06
CA LEU A 216 3.02 5.60 1.35
C LEU A 216 2.77 4.39 2.27
N PHE A 217 2.17 3.32 1.75
CA PHE A 217 1.72 2.17 2.52
C PHE A 217 2.69 1.00 2.34
N ALA A 218 3.60 0.82 3.29
CA ALA A 218 4.52 -0.32 3.31
C ALA A 218 3.85 -1.60 3.85
N PRO A 219 4.28 -2.81 3.44
CA PRO A 219 3.71 -4.07 3.92
C PRO A 219 3.83 -4.21 5.44
N GLY A 220 2.68 -4.32 6.11
CA GLY A 220 2.58 -4.63 7.54
C GLY A 220 2.35 -6.13 7.78
N THR A 221 2.04 -6.50 9.03
CA THR A 221 1.70 -7.88 9.43
C THR A 221 0.35 -8.34 8.87
N ASP A 222 -0.61 -7.42 8.64
CA ASP A 222 -1.82 -7.67 7.87
C ASP A 222 -1.61 -7.11 6.46
N ARG A 223 -1.47 -8.00 5.49
CA ARG A 223 -1.16 -7.67 4.10
C ARG A 223 -2.27 -6.93 3.35
N ARG A 224 -3.44 -6.74 3.95
CA ARG A 224 -4.59 -6.03 3.33
C ARG A 224 -4.98 -4.74 4.02
N GLU A 225 -4.61 -4.59 5.29
CA GLU A 225 -4.87 -3.37 6.05
C GLU A 225 -3.55 -2.75 6.50
N TYR A 226 -3.40 -1.48 6.28
CA TYR A 226 -2.26 -0.74 6.76
C TYR A 226 -2.67 0.64 7.24
N THR A 227 -1.96 1.16 8.23
CA THR A 227 -2.22 2.48 8.80
C THR A 227 -0.93 3.27 8.87
N ILE A 228 -0.93 4.44 8.27
CA ILE A 228 0.13 5.43 8.42
C ILE A 228 -0.28 6.50 9.43
N SER A 229 0.68 6.96 10.22
CA SER A 229 0.51 8.04 11.20
C SER A 229 1.27 9.28 10.75
N ASP A 230 1.01 10.39 11.43
CA ASP A 230 1.74 11.65 11.25
C ASP A 230 1.64 12.24 9.82
N VAL A 231 0.52 11.96 9.14
CA VAL A 231 0.19 12.60 7.86
C VAL A 231 -0.19 14.05 8.15
N VAL A 232 0.68 14.97 7.78
CA VAL A 232 0.47 16.41 8.00
C VAL A 232 -0.16 17.02 6.76
N LEU A 233 -1.34 17.62 6.91
CA LEU A 233 -2.01 18.42 5.90
C LEU A 233 -2.02 19.86 6.39
N GLU A 234 -1.39 20.73 5.64
CA GLU A 234 -1.41 22.18 5.93
C GLU A 234 -2.78 22.79 5.59
N ASN A 235 -3.08 23.95 6.13
CA ASN A 235 -4.29 24.69 5.77
C ASN A 235 -4.15 25.27 4.35
N ASP A 236 -5.26 25.41 3.61
CA ASP A 236 -5.32 25.94 2.24
C ASP A 236 -4.32 25.22 1.31
N SER A 237 -4.28 23.89 1.38
CA SER A 237 -3.33 23.06 0.62
C SER A 237 -3.98 21.86 -0.03
N GLU A 238 -3.29 21.29 -1.02
CA GLU A 238 -3.62 20.00 -1.61
C GLU A 238 -2.51 19.01 -1.32
N MET A 239 -2.88 17.77 -1.01
CA MET A 239 -1.96 16.65 -0.83
C MET A 239 -2.33 15.54 -1.80
N THR A 240 -1.33 15.01 -2.50
CA THR A 240 -1.46 13.77 -3.29
C THR A 240 -1.10 12.57 -2.41
N MET A 241 -1.86 11.48 -2.54
CA MET A 241 -1.61 10.22 -1.83
C MET A 241 -1.73 9.05 -2.79
N ALA A 242 -0.69 8.23 -2.91
CA ALA A 242 -0.72 7.03 -3.72
C ALA A 242 -0.80 5.77 -2.85
N ILE A 243 -1.59 4.79 -3.29
CA ILE A 243 -1.77 3.47 -2.63
C ILE A 243 -1.56 2.41 -3.70
N GLY A 244 -0.38 1.80 -3.68
CA GLY A 244 0.00 0.77 -4.62
C GLY A 244 -0.28 -0.64 -4.09
N ALA A 245 -0.74 -1.51 -4.98
CA ALA A 245 -1.01 -2.90 -4.67
C ALA A 245 -0.44 -3.83 -5.76
N ILE A 246 -0.13 -5.06 -5.37
CA ILE A 246 0.28 -6.14 -6.26
C ILE A 246 -0.54 -7.40 -6.01
N THR A 247 -0.52 -8.33 -6.97
CA THR A 247 -0.90 -9.73 -6.74
C THR A 247 0.35 -10.59 -6.73
N TYR A 248 0.41 -11.56 -5.82
CA TYR A 248 1.49 -12.53 -5.80
C TYR A 248 1.32 -13.56 -6.92
N GLY A 249 2.46 -14.03 -7.42
CA GLY A 249 2.57 -15.16 -8.31
C GLY A 249 3.27 -16.35 -7.66
N SER A 250 3.55 -17.38 -8.45
CA SER A 250 4.29 -18.56 -8.02
C SER A 250 5.34 -18.99 -9.05
N ILE A 251 6.38 -19.68 -8.55
CA ILE A 251 7.40 -20.33 -9.38
C ILE A 251 7.46 -21.80 -8.99
N SER A 252 7.37 -22.70 -9.99
CA SER A 252 7.43 -24.13 -9.76
C SER A 252 8.15 -24.90 -10.87
N GLY A 253 8.64 -26.06 -10.51
CA GLY A 253 9.29 -26.98 -11.42
C GLY A 253 9.37 -28.40 -10.83
N THR A 254 9.94 -29.29 -11.60
CA THR A 254 10.10 -30.70 -11.25
C THR A 254 11.58 -31.07 -11.26
N VAL A 255 12.03 -31.84 -10.26
CA VAL A 255 13.38 -32.45 -10.28
C VAL A 255 13.23 -33.91 -10.64
N TYR A 256 13.93 -34.34 -11.68
CA TYR A 256 13.83 -35.69 -12.26
C TYR A 256 15.22 -36.32 -12.53
N LEU A 257 15.28 -37.65 -12.67
CA LEU A 257 16.45 -38.39 -13.13
C LEU A 257 16.38 -38.53 -14.64
N ASP A 258 17.29 -37.89 -15.34
CA ASP A 258 17.51 -37.99 -16.78
C ASP A 258 18.32 -39.27 -17.08
N ASP A 259 17.62 -40.41 -17.14
CA ASP A 259 18.24 -41.74 -17.30
C ASP A 259 18.79 -41.97 -18.71
N ASP A 260 18.32 -41.20 -19.71
CA ASP A 260 18.76 -41.29 -21.11
C ASP A 260 19.71 -40.17 -21.56
N PHE A 261 20.04 -39.26 -20.63
CA PHE A 261 20.92 -38.11 -20.88
C PHE A 261 20.41 -37.14 -21.97
N SER A 262 19.11 -37.12 -22.19
CA SER A 262 18.49 -36.28 -23.22
C SER A 262 18.55 -34.78 -22.86
N GLY A 263 18.58 -34.45 -21.57
CA GLY A 263 18.44 -33.09 -21.06
C GLY A 263 16.99 -32.58 -21.11
N SER A 264 16.04 -33.48 -21.36
CA SER A 264 14.60 -33.16 -21.46
C SER A 264 13.81 -34.13 -20.61
N ARG A 265 12.81 -33.63 -19.85
CA ARG A 265 11.99 -34.47 -19.00
C ARG A 265 11.04 -35.36 -19.81
N MET A 266 11.08 -36.67 -19.57
CA MET A 266 10.19 -37.67 -20.18
C MET A 266 9.23 -38.27 -19.14
N ASP A 267 8.04 -38.73 -19.58
CA ASP A 267 7.01 -39.29 -18.67
C ASP A 267 7.45 -40.52 -17.89
N ALA A 268 8.42 -41.28 -18.41
CA ALA A 268 8.92 -42.52 -17.81
C ALA A 268 10.01 -42.30 -16.75
N GLU A 269 10.53 -41.09 -16.63
CA GLU A 269 11.66 -40.77 -15.77
C GLU A 269 11.26 -40.69 -14.29
N LYS A 270 12.21 -41.05 -13.45
CA LYS A 270 12.00 -41.07 -11.99
C LYS A 270 12.11 -39.67 -11.41
N MET A 271 11.19 -39.34 -10.53
CA MET A 271 11.18 -38.07 -9.83
C MET A 271 12.09 -38.09 -8.60
N VAL A 272 12.80 -36.98 -8.36
CA VAL A 272 13.69 -36.83 -7.19
C VAL A 272 12.93 -36.18 -6.06
N ASN A 273 12.69 -36.95 -4.99
CA ASN A 273 11.99 -36.48 -3.80
C ASN A 273 12.97 -35.89 -2.76
N ASN A 274 12.50 -34.95 -1.94
CA ASN A 274 13.24 -34.32 -0.84
C ASN A 274 14.54 -33.62 -1.29
N PHE A 275 14.61 -33.17 -2.53
CA PHE A 275 15.70 -32.40 -3.07
C PHE A 275 15.47 -30.91 -2.73
N THR A 276 16.53 -30.21 -2.30
CA THR A 276 16.43 -28.81 -1.91
C THR A 276 16.75 -27.90 -3.11
N VAL A 277 15.80 -27.01 -3.42
CA VAL A 277 15.92 -25.96 -4.43
C VAL A 277 15.93 -24.62 -3.72
N THR A 278 16.73 -23.69 -4.18
CA THR A 278 16.83 -22.33 -3.66
C THR A 278 16.37 -21.34 -4.72
N LEU A 279 15.55 -20.38 -4.32
CA LEU A 279 15.14 -19.24 -5.13
C LEU A 279 15.80 -17.99 -4.54
N THR A 280 16.41 -17.17 -5.40
CA THR A 280 17.04 -15.90 -5.02
C THR A 280 16.39 -14.77 -5.80
N ASP A 281 15.97 -13.70 -5.12
CA ASP A 281 15.44 -12.49 -5.75
C ASP A 281 16.57 -11.55 -6.20
N GLU A 282 16.22 -10.47 -6.89
CA GLU A 282 17.17 -9.45 -7.37
C GLU A 282 17.92 -8.71 -6.26
N ASN A 283 17.40 -8.72 -5.03
CA ASN A 283 18.03 -8.12 -3.85
C ASN A 283 18.94 -9.09 -3.11
N GLY A 284 19.07 -10.34 -3.59
CA GLY A 284 19.85 -11.40 -2.97
C GLY A 284 19.17 -12.12 -1.80
N ASN A 285 17.86 -11.87 -1.56
CA ASN A 285 17.12 -12.63 -0.56
C ASN A 285 16.84 -14.04 -1.08
N THR A 286 16.98 -15.04 -0.21
CA THR A 286 16.83 -16.44 -0.57
C THR A 286 15.67 -17.11 0.11
N ARG A 287 14.96 -17.99 -0.61
CA ARG A 287 13.97 -18.94 -0.10
C ARG A 287 14.34 -20.34 -0.53
N THR A 288 13.98 -21.36 0.26
CA THR A 288 14.22 -22.76 -0.09
C THR A 288 12.92 -23.55 -0.10
N ALA A 289 12.80 -24.46 -1.05
CA ALA A 289 11.73 -25.45 -1.12
C ALA A 289 12.33 -26.85 -1.26
N LYS A 290 11.58 -27.85 -0.83
CA LYS A 290 11.93 -29.27 -1.04
C LYS A 290 10.94 -29.91 -1.98
N THR A 291 11.46 -30.74 -2.89
CA THR A 291 10.59 -31.50 -3.79
C THR A 291 9.72 -32.50 -3.00
N ASN A 292 8.50 -32.65 -3.44
CA ASN A 292 7.56 -33.65 -2.95
C ASN A 292 7.81 -35.02 -3.62
N ARG A 293 6.94 -36.01 -3.35
CA ARG A 293 7.05 -37.37 -3.91
C ARG A 293 6.94 -37.43 -5.44
N SER A 294 6.33 -36.42 -6.05
CA SER A 294 6.23 -36.27 -7.50
C SER A 294 7.38 -35.42 -8.07
N GLY A 295 8.43 -35.15 -7.28
CA GLY A 295 9.56 -34.33 -7.69
C GLY A 295 9.27 -32.84 -7.80
N VAL A 296 8.06 -32.38 -7.51
CA VAL A 296 7.64 -30.99 -7.68
C VAL A 296 8.11 -30.14 -6.50
N TYR A 297 8.70 -28.99 -6.80
CA TYR A 297 8.92 -27.89 -5.89
C TYR A 297 8.08 -26.67 -6.27
N THR A 298 7.69 -25.87 -5.28
CA THR A 298 6.89 -24.66 -5.49
C THR A 298 7.34 -23.57 -4.51
N PHE A 299 7.41 -22.36 -5.02
CA PHE A 299 7.55 -21.12 -4.26
C PHE A 299 6.32 -20.28 -4.51
N ASP A 300 5.44 -20.19 -3.53
CA ASP A 300 4.21 -19.39 -3.56
C ASP A 300 4.46 -18.01 -2.95
N ASP A 301 3.48 -17.11 -3.11
CA ASP A 301 3.51 -15.75 -2.55
C ASP A 301 4.79 -14.99 -2.96
N LEU A 302 5.07 -14.96 -4.25
CA LEU A 302 6.17 -14.22 -4.83
C LEU A 302 5.68 -12.88 -5.40
N ALA A 303 6.35 -11.79 -5.04
CA ALA A 303 6.14 -10.50 -5.68
C ALA A 303 6.60 -10.57 -7.16
N PRO A 304 6.05 -9.71 -8.04
CA PRO A 304 6.63 -9.52 -9.37
C PRO A 304 8.10 -9.12 -9.27
N GLY A 305 8.93 -9.61 -10.17
CA GLY A 305 10.38 -9.33 -10.12
C GLY A 305 11.21 -10.36 -10.83
N GLN A 306 12.53 -10.22 -10.74
CA GLN A 306 13.50 -11.13 -11.32
C GLN A 306 13.99 -12.13 -10.28
N TYR A 307 14.02 -13.41 -10.64
CA TYR A 307 14.40 -14.51 -9.78
C TYR A 307 15.43 -15.42 -10.43
N THR A 308 16.28 -16.04 -9.61
CA THR A 308 17.23 -17.07 -10.03
C THR A 308 16.95 -18.34 -9.22
N VAL A 309 16.82 -19.48 -9.92
CA VAL A 309 16.70 -20.80 -9.31
C VAL A 309 18.06 -21.42 -9.20
N SER A 310 18.42 -21.95 -8.05
CA SER A 310 19.68 -22.63 -7.83
C SER A 310 19.53 -23.90 -6.98
N ALA A 311 20.48 -24.81 -7.13
CA ALA A 311 20.54 -26.00 -6.32
C ALA A 311 21.98 -26.52 -6.19
N THR A 312 22.22 -27.41 -5.22
CA THR A 312 23.46 -28.14 -5.10
C THR A 312 23.20 -29.64 -5.23
N ALA A 313 23.87 -30.27 -6.16
CA ALA A 313 23.78 -31.72 -6.36
C ALA A 313 24.27 -32.46 -5.10
N ASN A 314 23.49 -33.44 -4.67
CA ASN A 314 23.74 -34.23 -3.46
C ASN A 314 23.41 -35.70 -3.70
N HIS A 315 23.62 -36.55 -2.70
CA HIS A 315 23.28 -37.98 -2.75
C HIS A 315 23.95 -38.78 -3.90
N GLY A 316 25.10 -38.31 -4.39
CA GLY A 316 25.79 -38.95 -5.49
C GLY A 316 25.21 -38.68 -6.87
N LEU A 317 24.34 -37.65 -6.97
CA LEU A 317 23.79 -37.16 -8.21
C LEU A 317 24.63 -36.01 -8.77
N ALA A 318 24.50 -35.75 -10.06
CA ALA A 318 25.01 -34.56 -10.74
C ALA A 318 23.90 -33.96 -11.60
N PHE A 319 24.04 -32.72 -12.02
CA PHE A 319 23.10 -32.13 -12.97
C PHE A 319 23.36 -32.70 -14.38
N THR A 320 22.28 -32.97 -15.12
CA THR A 320 22.40 -33.28 -16.54
C THR A 320 22.82 -32.05 -17.35
N ARG A 321 23.01 -32.18 -18.64
CA ARG A 321 23.28 -31.05 -19.50
C ARG A 321 22.12 -30.05 -19.51
N THR A 322 22.43 -28.76 -19.68
CA THR A 322 21.42 -27.74 -19.88
C THR A 322 20.65 -27.99 -21.18
N GLY A 323 19.33 -27.92 -21.14
CA GLY A 323 18.44 -28.17 -22.27
C GLY A 323 17.01 -27.77 -21.92
N ASP A 324 16.05 -28.14 -22.75
CA ASP A 324 14.63 -27.78 -22.57
C ASP A 324 14.01 -28.33 -21.28
N GLY A 325 14.61 -29.36 -20.66
CA GLY A 325 14.14 -29.94 -19.40
C GLY A 325 15.10 -29.72 -18.23
N ASN A 326 16.17 -28.99 -18.38
CA ASN A 326 17.06 -28.61 -17.29
C ASN A 326 17.50 -27.16 -17.40
N ILE A 327 16.97 -26.34 -16.50
CA ILE A 327 17.26 -24.90 -16.45
C ILE A 327 18.62 -24.56 -15.82
N LEU A 328 19.25 -25.50 -15.10
CA LEU A 328 20.45 -25.21 -14.35
C LEU A 328 21.72 -25.40 -15.20
N ARG A 329 22.55 -24.36 -15.22
CA ARG A 329 23.92 -24.47 -15.69
C ARG A 329 24.78 -25.06 -14.59
N ASN A 330 25.64 -26.03 -14.95
CA ASN A 330 26.60 -26.60 -14.03
C ASN A 330 27.67 -25.58 -13.65
N LEU A 331 27.83 -25.36 -12.36
CA LEU A 331 28.90 -24.57 -11.77
C LEU A 331 29.92 -25.47 -11.06
N SER A 332 31.03 -24.91 -10.66
CA SER A 332 32.06 -25.67 -9.90
C SER A 332 31.51 -26.17 -8.57
N GLY A 333 31.95 -27.34 -8.11
CA GLY A 333 31.58 -27.90 -6.79
C GLY A 333 30.20 -28.53 -6.72
N GLY A 334 29.59 -28.89 -7.87
CA GLY A 334 28.26 -29.51 -7.90
C GLY A 334 27.09 -28.53 -7.69
N ALA A 335 27.34 -27.24 -7.78
CA ALA A 335 26.32 -26.23 -7.81
C ALA A 335 25.75 -26.07 -9.22
N GLY A 336 24.46 -25.68 -9.29
CA GLY A 336 23.80 -25.32 -10.53
C GLY A 336 22.92 -24.09 -10.32
N GLU A 337 22.81 -23.26 -11.34
CA GLU A 337 22.08 -21.99 -11.33
C GLU A 337 21.40 -21.74 -12.67
N SER A 338 20.17 -21.22 -12.65
CA SER A 338 19.44 -20.85 -13.87
C SER A 338 19.87 -19.49 -14.39
N GLU A 339 19.53 -19.19 -15.65
CA GLU A 339 19.40 -17.79 -16.05
C GLU A 339 18.31 -17.12 -15.22
N PRO A 340 18.38 -15.79 -15.02
CA PRO A 340 17.30 -15.08 -14.36
C PRO A 340 15.97 -15.19 -15.10
N VAL A 341 14.88 -15.46 -14.36
CA VAL A 341 13.52 -15.55 -14.88
C VAL A 341 12.70 -14.36 -14.37
N VAL A 342 11.84 -13.80 -15.19
CA VAL A 342 10.96 -12.68 -14.82
C VAL A 342 9.60 -13.22 -14.47
N LEU A 343 9.17 -12.98 -13.23
CA LEU A 343 7.81 -13.25 -12.76
C LEU A 343 7.00 -11.97 -12.89
N THR A 344 5.97 -12.00 -13.73
CA THR A 344 5.01 -10.90 -13.84
C THR A 344 3.93 -11.00 -12.78
N MET A 345 3.26 -9.88 -12.49
CA MET A 345 2.25 -9.77 -11.44
C MET A 345 1.15 -10.84 -11.60
N GLY A 346 0.93 -11.63 -10.55
CA GLY A 346 -0.09 -12.67 -10.50
C GLY A 346 0.15 -13.89 -11.41
N ALA A 347 1.33 -14.01 -12.01
CA ALA A 347 1.64 -15.14 -12.88
C ALA A 347 2.06 -16.39 -12.09
N ASP A 348 1.70 -17.55 -12.65
CA ASP A 348 2.22 -18.84 -12.23
C ASP A 348 3.25 -19.32 -13.26
N LEU A 349 4.53 -19.16 -12.94
CA LEU A 349 5.62 -19.59 -13.78
C LEU A 349 5.95 -21.06 -13.48
N THR A 350 5.61 -21.95 -14.41
CA THR A 350 5.77 -23.39 -14.25
C THR A 350 6.81 -23.95 -15.22
N GLY A 351 7.27 -25.20 -14.98
CA GLY A 351 8.17 -25.88 -15.91
C GLY A 351 9.65 -25.49 -15.75
N LEU A 352 10.02 -24.87 -14.62
CA LEU A 352 11.41 -24.65 -14.30
C LEU A 352 12.07 -25.95 -13.79
N ASP A 353 12.17 -26.91 -14.70
CA ASP A 353 12.56 -28.29 -14.37
C ASP A 353 14.09 -28.43 -14.18
N ILE A 354 14.50 -29.38 -13.35
CA ILE A 354 15.90 -29.66 -13.00
C ILE A 354 16.18 -31.14 -13.27
N GLY A 355 16.99 -31.37 -14.25
CA GLY A 355 17.43 -32.75 -14.59
C GLY A 355 18.67 -33.17 -13.81
N MET A 356 18.64 -34.36 -13.24
CA MET A 356 19.73 -34.95 -12.48
C MET A 356 20.15 -36.25 -13.14
N ILE A 357 21.41 -36.58 -13.04
CA ILE A 357 21.98 -37.86 -13.50
C ILE A 357 22.64 -38.61 -12.35
N THR A 358 22.75 -39.91 -12.48
CA THR A 358 23.62 -40.72 -11.63
C THR A 358 24.98 -40.83 -12.30
N PRO A 359 26.06 -40.18 -11.77
CA PRO A 359 27.37 -40.24 -12.36
C PRO A 359 27.91 -41.65 -12.39
N GLY A 360 28.55 -42.03 -13.49
CA GLY A 360 29.36 -43.22 -13.57
C GLY A 360 30.73 -43.02 -12.89
N HIS A 361 31.36 -44.11 -12.56
CA HIS A 361 32.73 -44.11 -12.03
C HIS A 361 33.64 -44.92 -12.90
N VAL A 362 34.81 -44.38 -13.20
CA VAL A 362 35.91 -45.10 -13.83
C VAL A 362 36.99 -45.38 -12.79
N SER A 363 37.29 -46.62 -12.60
CA SER A 363 38.32 -47.03 -11.65
C SER A 363 39.36 -47.94 -12.30
N GLY A 364 40.58 -47.88 -11.84
CA GLY A 364 41.66 -48.71 -12.38
C GLY A 364 42.92 -48.61 -11.56
N VAL A 365 43.96 -49.25 -12.06
CA VAL A 365 45.28 -49.20 -11.47
C VAL A 365 46.30 -48.96 -12.57
N VAL A 366 47.16 -47.97 -12.38
CA VAL A 366 48.37 -47.77 -13.20
C VAL A 366 49.51 -48.50 -12.51
N PHE A 367 50.13 -49.41 -13.19
CA PHE A 367 51.18 -50.29 -12.61
C PHE A 367 52.42 -50.32 -13.51
N ALA A 368 53.55 -50.68 -12.90
CA ALA A 368 54.78 -50.88 -13.61
C ALA A 368 54.86 -52.37 -14.00
N GLY A 369 54.63 -52.67 -15.25
CA GLY A 369 54.76 -54.04 -15.81
C GLY A 369 56.24 -54.45 -15.84
N LYS A 370 56.54 -55.59 -15.34
CA LYS A 370 57.90 -56.12 -15.27
C LYS A 370 58.23 -57.14 -16.34
N ASN A 371 57.24 -57.78 -16.94
CA ASN A 371 57.33 -58.85 -17.88
C ASN A 371 56.79 -58.53 -19.28
N ASP A 372 56.33 -57.32 -19.46
CA ASP A 372 55.79 -56.78 -20.73
C ASP A 372 54.58 -57.56 -21.32
N ASN A 373 53.82 -58.22 -20.45
CA ASN A 373 52.72 -59.02 -20.89
C ASN A 373 51.34 -58.25 -20.95
N GLY A 374 51.34 -56.96 -20.56
CA GLY A 374 50.20 -56.09 -20.60
C GLY A 374 49.18 -56.36 -19.47
N LEU A 375 49.45 -57.29 -18.57
CA LEU A 375 48.61 -57.67 -17.43
C LEU A 375 49.30 -57.31 -16.10
N ARG A 376 48.49 -56.98 -15.08
CA ARG A 376 49.02 -56.75 -13.75
C ARG A 376 49.21 -58.06 -13.02
N ASP A 377 50.48 -58.44 -12.78
CA ASP A 377 50.81 -59.66 -12.07
C ASP A 377 51.15 -59.46 -10.58
N ALA A 378 51.18 -60.57 -9.82
CA ALA A 378 51.53 -60.53 -8.43
C ALA A 378 52.99 -59.98 -8.27
N GLY A 379 53.12 -58.94 -7.46
CA GLY A 379 54.42 -58.28 -7.22
C GLY A 379 54.74 -57.09 -8.14
N GLU A 380 53.80 -56.74 -9.04
CA GLU A 380 53.86 -55.47 -9.80
C GLU A 380 53.16 -54.33 -9.00
N GLY A 381 54.01 -53.37 -8.65
CA GLY A 381 53.58 -52.24 -7.82
C GLY A 381 52.78 -51.17 -8.59
N GLY A 382 51.90 -50.47 -7.90
CA GLY A 382 51.23 -49.28 -8.46
C GLY A 382 52.25 -48.18 -8.79
N LEU A 383 52.04 -47.46 -9.90
CA LEU A 383 52.88 -46.39 -10.38
C LEU A 383 52.39 -45.06 -9.82
N LEU A 384 53.24 -44.41 -9.00
CA LEU A 384 52.96 -43.06 -8.45
C LEU A 384 53.28 -41.97 -9.50
N GLY A 385 52.49 -40.92 -9.53
CA GLY A 385 52.76 -39.71 -10.30
C GLY A 385 52.36 -39.79 -11.78
N ALA A 386 51.83 -40.93 -12.25
CA ALA A 386 51.23 -40.97 -13.59
C ALA A 386 50.02 -40.05 -13.65
N VAL A 387 49.85 -39.33 -14.77
CA VAL A 387 48.66 -38.53 -15.04
C VAL A 387 47.76 -39.27 -16.00
N VAL A 388 46.51 -39.48 -15.61
CA VAL A 388 45.49 -40.14 -16.43
C VAL A 388 44.43 -39.10 -16.81
N TYR A 389 44.13 -39.04 -18.08
CA TYR A 389 43.07 -38.20 -18.65
C TYR A 389 41.86 -39.11 -19.00
N LEU A 390 40.71 -38.72 -18.51
CA LEU A 390 39.45 -39.24 -19.00
C LEU A 390 38.94 -38.28 -20.05
N MET A 391 38.73 -38.76 -21.25
CA MET A 391 38.27 -37.95 -22.38
C MET A 391 37.03 -38.57 -22.99
N ASP A 392 36.08 -37.74 -23.39
CA ASP A 392 35.00 -38.12 -24.29
C ASP A 392 35.25 -37.60 -25.70
N GLU A 393 34.29 -37.71 -26.58
CA GLU A 393 34.36 -37.24 -27.97
C GLU A 393 34.49 -35.72 -28.10
N THR A 394 34.27 -34.96 -27.03
CA THR A 394 34.37 -33.48 -27.00
C THR A 394 35.67 -32.97 -26.37
N GLY A 395 36.43 -33.83 -25.67
CA GLY A 395 37.69 -33.48 -25.05
C GLY A 395 37.86 -34.04 -23.62
N ASP A 396 38.73 -33.42 -22.83
CA ASP A 396 39.05 -33.86 -21.48
C ASP A 396 37.88 -33.66 -20.50
N VAL A 397 37.35 -34.74 -19.91
CA VAL A 397 36.30 -34.71 -18.89
C VAL A 397 36.89 -34.61 -17.49
N ALA A 398 37.97 -35.32 -17.22
CA ALA A 398 38.65 -35.29 -15.93
C ALA A 398 40.13 -35.68 -16.02
N THR A 399 40.94 -35.08 -15.16
CA THR A 399 42.39 -35.42 -15.02
C THR A 399 42.68 -35.86 -13.59
N ARG A 400 43.43 -36.94 -13.43
CA ARG A 400 43.89 -37.40 -12.12
C ARG A 400 45.37 -37.72 -12.13
N THR A 401 46.07 -37.23 -11.10
CA THR A 401 47.42 -37.69 -10.79
C THR A 401 47.34 -38.87 -9.85
N ILE A 402 48.00 -39.96 -10.21
CA ILE A 402 47.96 -41.22 -9.49
C ILE A 402 48.78 -41.13 -8.21
N GLY A 403 48.12 -41.40 -7.06
CA GLY A 403 48.77 -41.45 -5.74
C GLY A 403 49.47 -42.78 -5.43
N ALA A 404 49.89 -42.96 -4.16
CA ALA A 404 50.52 -44.17 -3.67
C ALA A 404 49.64 -45.39 -3.93
N GLY A 405 50.22 -46.48 -4.47
CA GLY A 405 49.51 -47.71 -4.81
C GLY A 405 48.92 -47.77 -6.22
N GLY A 406 49.09 -46.73 -7.04
CA GLY A 406 48.72 -46.71 -8.45
C GLY A 406 47.22 -46.66 -8.72
N ARG A 407 46.37 -46.38 -7.73
CA ARG A 407 44.89 -46.41 -7.87
C ARG A 407 44.37 -45.15 -8.56
N LEU A 408 43.48 -45.37 -9.51
CA LEU A 408 42.65 -44.38 -10.16
C LEU A 408 41.20 -44.55 -9.72
N LEU A 409 40.56 -43.44 -9.41
CA LEU A 409 39.11 -43.30 -9.29
C LEU A 409 38.71 -41.93 -9.85
N VAL A 410 37.88 -41.93 -10.85
CA VAL A 410 37.30 -40.75 -11.50
C VAL A 410 35.78 -40.83 -11.46
#